data_db2115992d5807b2edc512abcdd388d1
#
_entry.id   db2115992d5807b2edc512abcdd388d1
#
_cell.length_a   1.000
_cell.length_b   1.000
_cell.length_c   1.000
_cell.angle_alpha   90.00
_cell.angle_beta   90.00
_cell.angle_gamma   90.00
#
_symmetry.space_group_name_H-M   'P 1'
#
loop_
_entity.id
_entity.type
_entity.pdbx_description
1 polymer ?
#
loop_
_entity_poly.entity_id
_entity_poly.type
_entity_poly.pdbx_seq_one_letter_code
_entity_poly.pdbx_strand_id
1 'polypeptide(L)'
;MKFSLIAIYFLFWASSFVRAETEFENFVLQDTHKVVLQGNYFEQDTLNEEESFNYSFKYDGSYLFSIPGLDWPTWDVFFRPWFVASSSEEISDSFSSGQQFEGVYLEAREFYVRKNRLFDLPSVSLTVGRQQYSDYYGIWWDDSIESVKFEFDKTLYGGFLALGQQFYNYNTDTNELNNDQKDVTYLFGELWFLTGPSIRSGIRAFGQYDHSYDHDLEVSDFEGVKLGYFFDAHSQINDEHELFFYSDFSLINGEYQHINSGSSFINADQSVQGWAFVSEIYDQFRLDRHRFKVGVRVGMTDSPENPFSGHALSPVQTDRVSKTGQYSTGLSGTMVNNNLSNIRFLGVMAEYQLDDRSHIEFLAFDMEKRNAELDLAVSIGDAYANGDGKSIGQSYEVFYFTELFPKRVRGRELGIDLLLSAGFFNGGDAIQGSPDDYRVSVGLNATF
;
A
#
# COMPACT_ATOMS: atom_id res chain seq x y z
N MET A 1 14.34 28.80 -4.34
CA MET A 1 13.44 29.92 -4.00
C MET A 1 12.31 30.21 -4.99
N LYS A 2 12.37 29.78 -6.25
CA LYS A 2 11.25 29.96 -7.22
C LYS A 2 10.13 28.93 -7.07
N PHE A 3 10.39 27.74 -6.56
CA PHE A 3 9.39 26.69 -6.35
C PHE A 3 8.44 26.93 -5.18
N SER A 4 8.90 27.55 -4.12
CA SER A 4 8.05 27.88 -2.95
C SER A 4 6.89 28.83 -3.28
N LEU A 5 7.07 29.71 -4.27
CA LEU A 5 6.04 30.63 -4.72
C LEU A 5 4.97 29.92 -5.60
N ILE A 6 5.35 28.92 -6.37
CA ILE A 6 4.44 28.16 -7.21
C ILE A 6 3.54 27.25 -6.35
N ALA A 7 4.08 26.61 -5.34
CA ALA A 7 3.31 25.80 -4.40
C ALA A 7 2.29 26.65 -3.62
N ILE A 8 2.68 27.85 -3.17
CA ILE A 8 1.78 28.79 -2.50
C ILE A 8 0.71 29.34 -3.46
N TYR A 9 1.05 29.59 -4.71
CA TYR A 9 0.09 30.00 -5.73
C TYR A 9 -0.90 28.88 -6.09
N PHE A 10 -0.44 27.63 -6.15
CA PHE A 10 -1.31 26.46 -6.36
C PHE A 10 -2.24 26.23 -5.17
N LEU A 11 -1.76 26.37 -3.94
CA LEU A 11 -2.61 26.31 -2.73
C LEU A 11 -3.68 27.43 -2.72
N PHE A 12 -3.33 28.64 -3.17
CA PHE A 12 -4.30 29.74 -3.32
C PHE A 12 -5.26 29.54 -4.49
N TRP A 13 -4.79 28.95 -5.60
CA TRP A 13 -5.61 28.69 -6.78
C TRP A 13 -6.53 27.50 -6.56
N ALA A 14 -6.06 26.44 -5.93
CA ALA A 14 -6.86 25.31 -5.53
C ALA A 14 -7.97 25.68 -4.54
N SER A 15 -7.72 26.66 -3.64
CA SER A 15 -8.75 27.17 -2.73
C SER A 15 -9.85 27.99 -3.43
N SER A 16 -9.64 28.43 -4.67
CA SER A 16 -10.63 29.16 -5.47
C SER A 16 -11.52 28.24 -6.34
N PHE A 17 -11.15 26.98 -6.54
CA PHE A 17 -11.99 25.97 -7.17
C PHE A 17 -12.99 25.32 -6.22
N VAL A 18 -13.09 25.81 -5.00
CA VAL A 18 -14.01 25.33 -4.01
C VAL A 18 -15.44 25.66 -4.38
N ARG A 19 -16.17 24.61 -4.74
CA ARG A 19 -17.61 24.51 -4.79
C ARG A 19 -18.33 25.32 -5.86
N ALA A 20 -18.44 24.72 -7.00
CA ALA A 20 -19.73 24.70 -7.62
C ALA A 20 -20.46 23.44 -7.14
N GLU A 21 -21.26 23.52 -6.07
CA GLU A 21 -22.45 22.68 -5.99
C GLU A 21 -23.32 23.11 -7.19
N THR A 22 -22.95 22.64 -8.34
CA THR A 22 -23.81 22.67 -9.51
C THR A 22 -24.77 21.52 -9.29
N GLU A 23 -25.89 21.79 -8.61
CA GLU A 23 -27.11 21.02 -8.80
C GLU A 23 -27.48 21.17 -10.28
N PHE A 24 -26.87 20.35 -11.12
CA PHE A 24 -27.60 19.94 -12.32
C PHE A 24 -28.77 19.14 -11.78
N GLU A 25 -29.99 19.41 -12.22
CA GLU A 25 -31.23 18.81 -11.72
C GLU A 25 -31.23 17.27 -11.62
N ASN A 26 -30.17 16.58 -12.05
CA ASN A 26 -30.02 15.12 -12.12
C ASN A 26 -28.70 14.54 -11.65
N PHE A 27 -27.76 15.34 -11.08
CA PHE A 27 -26.44 14.84 -10.66
C PHE A 27 -26.03 15.42 -9.33
N VAL A 28 -25.43 14.60 -8.48
CA VAL A 28 -24.72 15.02 -7.27
C VAL A 28 -23.22 14.84 -7.51
N LEU A 29 -22.47 15.91 -7.38
CA LEU A 29 -21.00 15.88 -7.41
C LEU A 29 -20.49 15.93 -5.97
N GLN A 30 -19.64 14.96 -5.63
CA GLN A 30 -18.81 14.96 -4.42
C GLN A 30 -17.36 15.00 -4.85
N ASP A 31 -16.60 15.93 -4.29
CA ASP A 31 -15.18 16.09 -4.56
C ASP A 31 -14.37 16.14 -3.28
N THR A 32 -13.14 15.64 -3.36
CA THR A 32 -12.15 15.71 -2.29
C THR A 32 -10.80 16.02 -2.89
N HIS A 33 -10.07 16.92 -2.27
CA HIS A 33 -8.76 17.32 -2.73
C HIS A 33 -7.74 17.14 -1.62
N LYS A 34 -6.62 16.54 -1.97
CA LYS A 34 -5.51 16.31 -1.06
C LYS A 34 -4.22 16.80 -1.72
N VAL A 35 -3.43 17.56 -0.97
CA VAL A 35 -2.10 18.00 -1.37
C VAL A 35 -1.10 17.47 -0.38
N VAL A 36 -0.08 16.78 -0.86
CA VAL A 36 1.02 16.24 -0.07
C VAL A 36 2.32 16.90 -0.51
N LEU A 37 3.06 17.41 0.44
CA LEU A 37 4.44 17.87 0.28
C LEU A 37 5.30 16.97 1.15
N GLN A 38 6.36 16.41 0.59
CA GLN A 38 7.28 15.55 1.32
C GLN A 38 8.73 15.90 0.98
N GLY A 39 9.58 15.90 1.98
CA GLY A 39 11.03 15.96 1.84
C GLY A 39 11.66 14.81 2.61
N ASN A 40 12.59 14.11 2.00
CA ASN A 40 13.34 13.01 2.60
C ASN A 40 14.83 13.30 2.49
N TYR A 41 15.55 13.03 3.55
CA TYR A 41 16.99 12.99 3.59
C TYR A 41 17.43 11.56 3.87
N PHE A 42 18.31 11.04 3.03
CA PHE A 42 18.91 9.73 3.17
C PHE A 42 20.41 9.87 3.32
N GLU A 43 20.97 9.14 4.25
CA GLU A 43 22.40 8.91 4.35
C GLU A 43 22.59 7.40 4.27
N GLN A 44 23.07 6.92 3.14
CA GLN A 44 23.36 5.51 2.90
C GLN A 44 24.87 5.30 3.03
N ASP A 45 25.27 4.43 3.94
CA ASP A 45 26.65 3.97 4.07
C ASP A 45 26.94 2.84 3.05
N THR A 46 26.45 3.00 1.84
CA THR A 46 26.70 2.09 0.72
C THR A 46 27.97 2.49 -0.03
N LEU A 47 28.44 1.60 -0.91
CA LEU A 47 29.69 1.71 -1.68
C LEU A 47 29.91 3.04 -2.43
N ASN A 48 28.96 3.93 -2.46
CA ASN A 48 28.99 5.24 -3.14
C ASN A 48 28.65 6.44 -2.25
N GLU A 49 28.70 6.37 -0.91
CA GLU A 49 28.57 7.52 0.03
C GLU A 49 27.80 8.75 -0.54
N GLU A 50 26.62 8.59 -1.06
CA GLU A 50 25.84 9.72 -1.59
C GLU A 50 24.75 10.14 -0.59
N GLU A 51 24.98 11.29 0.04
CA GLU A 51 23.89 11.99 0.74
C GLU A 51 22.89 12.48 -0.30
N SER A 52 21.63 12.10 -0.17
CA SER A 52 20.59 12.60 -1.07
C SER A 52 19.47 13.30 -0.31
N PHE A 53 19.05 14.45 -0.83
CA PHE A 53 17.85 15.14 -0.38
C PHE A 53 16.82 15.16 -1.49
N ASN A 54 15.70 14.48 -1.24
CA ASN A 54 14.63 14.33 -2.20
C ASN A 54 13.36 15.05 -1.73
N TYR A 55 12.64 15.65 -2.65
CA TYR A 55 11.35 16.28 -2.36
C TYR A 55 10.30 15.88 -3.37
N SER A 56 9.07 15.80 -2.92
CA SER A 56 7.93 15.58 -3.80
C SER A 56 6.75 16.49 -3.44
N PHE A 57 5.97 16.78 -4.46
CA PHE A 57 4.66 17.40 -4.39
C PHE A 57 3.66 16.48 -5.07
N LYS A 58 2.55 16.19 -4.41
CA LYS A 58 1.45 15.43 -5.00
C LYS A 58 0.14 16.14 -4.75
N TYR A 59 -0.63 16.32 -5.82
CA TYR A 59 -2.04 16.64 -5.76
C TYR A 59 -2.85 15.40 -6.10
N ASP A 60 -3.82 15.06 -5.26
CA ASP A 60 -4.71 13.92 -5.39
C ASP A 60 -6.16 14.47 -5.31
N GLY A 61 -6.83 14.53 -6.44
CA GLY A 61 -8.22 14.94 -6.52
C GLY A 61 -9.11 13.73 -6.74
N SER A 62 -10.27 13.67 -6.08
CA SER A 62 -11.28 12.66 -6.38
C SER A 62 -12.63 13.29 -6.68
N TYR A 63 -13.32 12.79 -7.69
CA TYR A 63 -14.57 13.32 -8.19
C TYR A 63 -15.56 12.17 -8.35
N LEU A 64 -16.66 12.20 -7.59
CA LEU A 64 -17.74 11.23 -7.68
C LEU A 64 -18.99 11.92 -8.20
N PHE A 65 -19.46 11.51 -9.38
CA PHE A 65 -20.68 11.95 -10.00
C PHE A 65 -21.75 10.87 -9.80
N SER A 66 -22.76 11.17 -9.01
CA SER A 66 -23.87 10.24 -8.74
C SER A 66 -25.13 10.67 -9.46
N ILE A 67 -25.75 9.74 -10.19
CA ILE A 67 -27.05 9.93 -10.81
C ILE A 67 -28.12 9.46 -9.81
N PRO A 68 -28.93 10.36 -9.24
CA PRO A 68 -29.93 10.01 -8.25
C PRO A 68 -31.01 9.12 -8.85
N GLY A 69 -31.48 8.13 -8.08
CA GLY A 69 -32.71 7.42 -8.29
C GLY A 69 -33.80 7.96 -7.35
N LEU A 70 -34.93 7.28 -7.25
CA LEU A 70 -36.01 7.68 -6.35
C LEU A 70 -35.57 7.66 -4.87
N ASP A 71 -34.77 6.68 -4.48
CA ASP A 71 -34.31 6.49 -3.10
C ASP A 71 -32.77 6.48 -2.95
N TRP A 72 -32.04 6.13 -4.01
CA TRP A 72 -30.57 5.95 -4.00
C TRP A 72 -29.97 6.30 -5.36
N PRO A 73 -28.67 6.69 -5.41
CA PRO A 73 -27.95 6.78 -6.67
C PRO A 73 -28.01 5.45 -7.42
N THR A 74 -28.39 5.50 -8.70
CA THR A 74 -28.47 4.30 -9.55
C THR A 74 -27.17 4.03 -10.26
N TRP A 75 -26.44 5.08 -10.58
CA TRP A 75 -25.14 5.03 -11.24
C TRP A 75 -24.20 6.02 -10.58
N ASP A 76 -22.94 5.61 -10.47
CA ASP A 76 -21.82 6.47 -10.10
C ASP A 76 -20.79 6.47 -11.21
N VAL A 77 -20.18 7.62 -11.46
CA VAL A 77 -19.01 7.79 -12.30
C VAL A 77 -17.93 8.39 -11.42
N PHE A 78 -16.79 7.73 -11.32
CA PHE A 78 -15.69 8.16 -10.49
C PHE A 78 -14.46 8.47 -11.32
N PHE A 79 -13.74 9.54 -10.96
CA PHE A 79 -12.48 9.91 -11.56
C PHE A 79 -11.51 10.46 -10.50
N ARG A 80 -10.27 9.95 -10.50
CA ARG A 80 -9.22 10.35 -9.56
C ARG A 80 -7.92 10.66 -10.29
N PRO A 81 -7.67 11.94 -10.64
CA PRO A 81 -6.41 12.37 -11.21
C PRO A 81 -5.37 12.62 -10.12
N TRP A 82 -4.11 12.28 -10.41
CA TRP A 82 -2.94 12.70 -9.68
C TRP A 82 -2.11 13.65 -10.51
N PHE A 83 -1.55 14.67 -9.85
CA PHE A 83 -0.44 15.44 -10.36
C PHE A 83 0.72 15.27 -9.38
N VAL A 84 1.87 14.85 -9.89
CA VAL A 84 3.08 14.58 -9.10
C VAL A 84 4.23 15.38 -9.67
N ALA A 85 5.05 15.93 -8.78
CA ALA A 85 6.33 16.54 -9.10
C ALA A 85 7.36 16.03 -8.09
N SER A 86 8.38 15.32 -8.55
CA SER A 86 9.41 14.71 -7.71
C SER A 86 10.81 15.10 -8.18
N SER A 87 11.75 15.18 -7.25
CA SER A 87 13.17 15.43 -7.55
C SER A 87 13.97 14.16 -7.75
N SER A 88 13.40 12.99 -7.43
CA SER A 88 14.05 11.68 -7.61
C SER A 88 13.03 10.57 -7.84
N GLU A 89 13.51 9.47 -8.37
CA GLU A 89 12.76 8.24 -8.59
C GLU A 89 12.24 7.63 -7.28
N GLU A 90 13.03 7.63 -6.20
CA GLU A 90 12.70 6.95 -4.94
C GLU A 90 11.46 7.47 -4.22
N ILE A 91 11.13 8.76 -4.36
CA ILE A 91 9.94 9.33 -3.70
C ILE A 91 8.65 8.87 -4.36
N SER A 92 8.69 8.52 -5.65
CA SER A 92 7.52 8.01 -6.35
C SER A 92 7.05 6.66 -5.82
N ASP A 93 7.95 5.82 -5.32
CA ASP A 93 7.64 4.52 -4.72
C ASP A 93 6.72 4.60 -3.48
N SER A 94 6.80 5.71 -2.75
CA SER A 94 5.92 5.95 -1.61
C SER A 94 4.46 6.19 -1.99
N PHE A 95 4.17 6.45 -3.26
CA PHE A 95 2.86 6.88 -3.74
C PHE A 95 2.27 6.02 -4.86
N SER A 96 3.07 5.19 -5.47
CA SER A 96 2.65 4.31 -6.57
C SER A 96 3.23 2.90 -6.38
N SER A 97 2.60 1.94 -6.98
CA SER A 97 2.96 0.53 -6.97
C SER A 97 4.31 0.26 -7.67
N GLY A 98 5.41 0.59 -7.02
CA GLY A 98 6.75 0.19 -7.46
C GLY A 98 7.25 0.76 -8.79
N GLN A 99 6.58 1.77 -9.36
CA GLN A 99 7.04 2.43 -10.57
C GLN A 99 7.79 3.71 -10.25
N GLN A 100 8.99 3.82 -10.78
CA GLN A 100 9.90 4.94 -10.60
C GLN A 100 9.62 5.99 -11.67
N PHE A 101 9.19 7.19 -11.25
CA PHE A 101 8.93 8.31 -12.16
C PHE A 101 9.69 9.55 -11.70
N GLU A 102 10.55 10.06 -12.56
CA GLU A 102 11.22 11.33 -12.34
C GLU A 102 10.44 12.50 -12.91
N GLY A 103 10.52 13.65 -12.24
CA GLY A 103 10.05 14.92 -12.80
C GLY A 103 8.60 15.23 -12.50
N VAL A 104 7.85 15.61 -13.52
CA VAL A 104 6.48 16.10 -13.41
C VAL A 104 5.55 15.31 -14.29
N TYR A 105 4.52 14.70 -13.71
CA TYR A 105 3.53 13.95 -14.48
C TYR A 105 2.10 14.12 -13.98
N LEU A 106 1.15 13.79 -14.86
CA LEU A 106 -0.27 13.61 -14.57
C LEU A 106 -0.62 12.14 -14.74
N GLU A 107 -1.38 11.58 -13.82
CA GLU A 107 -1.87 10.21 -13.88
C GLU A 107 -3.38 10.16 -13.67
N ALA A 108 -4.08 9.35 -14.46
CA ALA A 108 -5.46 8.98 -14.18
C ALA A 108 -5.45 7.72 -13.30
N ARG A 109 -5.36 7.90 -11.99
CA ARG A 109 -5.20 6.80 -11.02
C ARG A 109 -6.40 5.87 -10.98
N GLU A 110 -7.61 6.45 -11.00
CA GLU A 110 -8.86 5.69 -11.02
C GLU A 110 -9.86 6.36 -11.96
N PHE A 111 -10.59 5.53 -12.70
CA PHE A 111 -11.75 5.96 -13.47
C PHE A 111 -12.67 4.75 -13.70
N TYR A 112 -13.88 4.84 -13.19
CA TYR A 112 -14.81 3.75 -13.31
C TYR A 112 -16.27 4.21 -13.34
N VAL A 113 -17.13 3.32 -13.80
CA VAL A 113 -18.58 3.44 -13.71
C VAL A 113 -19.11 2.32 -12.83
N ARG A 114 -19.96 2.68 -11.86
CA ARG A 114 -20.62 1.72 -10.96
C ARG A 114 -22.13 1.75 -11.18
N LYS A 115 -22.71 0.59 -11.37
CA LYS A 115 -24.15 0.36 -11.28
C LYS A 115 -24.48 -0.09 -9.86
N ASN A 116 -25.18 0.75 -9.11
CA ASN A 116 -25.70 0.39 -7.79
C ASN A 116 -27.03 -0.38 -7.94
N ARG A 117 -27.42 -1.12 -6.91
CA ARG A 117 -28.66 -1.89 -6.86
C ARG A 117 -28.82 -2.80 -8.08
N LEU A 118 -27.78 -3.57 -8.37
CA LEU A 118 -27.85 -4.57 -9.43
C LEU A 118 -28.96 -5.58 -9.08
N PHE A 119 -29.82 -5.92 -10.05
CA PHE A 119 -31.01 -6.77 -9.84
C PHE A 119 -31.98 -6.22 -8.79
N ASP A 120 -32.06 -4.89 -8.61
CA ASP A 120 -32.86 -4.20 -7.59
C ASP A 120 -32.49 -4.57 -6.14
N LEU A 121 -31.32 -5.18 -5.93
CA LEU A 121 -30.78 -5.50 -4.60
C LEU A 121 -29.89 -4.36 -4.09
N PRO A 122 -30.27 -3.66 -3.00
CA PRO A 122 -29.49 -2.54 -2.47
C PRO A 122 -28.05 -2.89 -2.10
N SER A 123 -27.82 -4.15 -1.75
CA SER A 123 -26.52 -4.67 -1.31
C SER A 123 -25.62 -5.18 -2.45
N VAL A 124 -26.02 -4.99 -3.71
CA VAL A 124 -25.28 -5.55 -4.85
C VAL A 124 -24.93 -4.46 -5.83
N SER A 125 -23.67 -4.41 -6.26
CA SER A 125 -23.18 -3.47 -7.27
C SER A 125 -22.28 -4.15 -8.29
N LEU A 126 -22.17 -3.52 -9.46
CA LEU A 126 -21.24 -3.88 -10.52
C LEU A 126 -20.42 -2.63 -10.88
N THR A 127 -19.13 -2.75 -10.86
CA THR A 127 -18.20 -1.65 -11.21
C THR A 127 -17.33 -2.10 -12.38
N VAL A 128 -17.15 -1.19 -13.34
CA VAL A 128 -16.30 -1.45 -14.53
C VAL A 128 -15.38 -0.25 -14.75
N GLY A 129 -14.09 -0.50 -14.90
CA GLY A 129 -13.06 0.48 -15.15
C GLY A 129 -11.83 0.28 -14.27
N ARG A 130 -10.95 1.28 -14.24
CA ARG A 130 -9.74 1.27 -13.41
C ARG A 130 -10.10 1.62 -11.97
N GLN A 131 -9.87 0.69 -11.06
CA GLN A 131 -10.23 0.79 -9.65
C GLN A 131 -9.01 0.50 -8.79
N GLN A 132 -8.81 1.26 -7.73
CA GLN A 132 -7.82 0.93 -6.72
C GLN A 132 -8.33 -0.18 -5.82
N TYR A 133 -7.53 -1.20 -5.64
CA TYR A 133 -7.69 -2.25 -4.65
C TYR A 133 -6.62 -2.10 -3.58
N SER A 134 -7.00 -2.25 -2.32
CA SER A 134 -6.06 -2.27 -1.21
C SER A 134 -6.60 -3.11 -0.07
N ASP A 135 -5.75 -3.89 0.56
CA ASP A 135 -6.04 -4.55 1.83
C ASP A 135 -5.21 -3.94 2.96
N TYR A 136 -5.41 -4.44 4.19
CA TYR A 136 -4.79 -3.84 5.37
C TYR A 136 -3.26 -3.82 5.32
N TYR A 137 -2.64 -4.87 4.78
CA TYR A 137 -1.19 -4.98 4.64
C TYR A 137 -0.68 -4.78 3.20
N GLY A 138 -1.55 -4.67 2.22
CA GLY A 138 -1.19 -4.62 0.80
C GLY A 138 -0.74 -5.96 0.20
N ILE A 139 -0.71 -7.02 0.99
CA ILE A 139 -0.17 -8.34 0.58
C ILE A 139 -1.09 -9.15 -0.34
N TRP A 140 -2.32 -8.71 -0.53
CA TRP A 140 -3.27 -9.34 -1.45
C TRP A 140 -3.45 -8.50 -2.71
N TRP A 141 -3.60 -7.19 -2.56
CA TRP A 141 -3.71 -6.21 -3.62
C TRP A 141 -3.43 -4.81 -3.05
N ASP A 142 -2.69 -4.03 -3.78
CA ASP A 142 -2.42 -2.61 -3.47
C ASP A 142 -2.11 -1.83 -4.75
N ASP A 143 -2.97 -1.97 -5.77
CA ASP A 143 -2.81 -1.24 -7.02
C ASP A 143 -4.13 -0.92 -7.70
N SER A 144 -4.06 -0.14 -8.77
CA SER A 144 -5.19 0.19 -9.63
C SER A 144 -5.21 -0.73 -10.85
N ILE A 145 -6.31 -1.46 -11.01
CA ILE A 145 -6.49 -2.49 -12.04
C ILE A 145 -7.75 -2.18 -12.84
N GLU A 146 -7.68 -2.24 -14.16
CA GLU A 146 -8.85 -2.23 -15.03
C GLU A 146 -9.60 -3.53 -14.86
N SER A 147 -10.83 -3.43 -14.33
CA SER A 147 -11.53 -4.63 -13.89
C SER A 147 -13.04 -4.50 -14.03
N VAL A 148 -13.68 -5.67 -14.05
CA VAL A 148 -15.10 -5.85 -13.80
C VAL A 148 -15.22 -6.44 -12.41
N LYS A 149 -15.77 -5.66 -11.46
CA LYS A 149 -15.95 -6.04 -10.07
C LYS A 149 -17.43 -6.19 -9.75
N PHE A 150 -17.80 -7.38 -9.30
CA PHE A 150 -19.09 -7.65 -8.67
C PHE A 150 -18.91 -7.60 -7.16
N GLU A 151 -19.71 -6.78 -6.48
CA GLU A 151 -19.60 -6.57 -5.04
C GLU A 151 -20.97 -6.75 -4.39
N PHE A 152 -20.97 -7.41 -3.24
CA PHE A 152 -22.15 -7.50 -2.39
C PHE A 152 -21.77 -7.20 -0.95
N ASP A 153 -22.62 -6.41 -0.27
CA ASP A 153 -22.39 -5.95 1.10
C ASP A 153 -23.69 -6.04 1.91
N LYS A 154 -23.69 -6.94 2.88
CA LYS A 154 -24.78 -7.13 3.83
C LYS A 154 -24.26 -6.97 5.24
N THR A 155 -25.13 -6.72 6.20
CA THR A 155 -24.75 -6.45 7.60
C THR A 155 -23.83 -7.49 8.23
N LEU A 156 -24.03 -8.77 7.92
CA LEU A 156 -23.30 -9.87 8.56
C LEU A 156 -22.26 -10.52 7.65
N TYR A 157 -22.29 -10.26 6.35
CA TYR A 157 -21.35 -10.80 5.39
C TYR A 157 -21.33 -9.94 4.13
N GLY A 158 -20.20 -9.96 3.47
CA GLY A 158 -20.02 -9.27 2.20
C GLY A 158 -18.78 -9.79 1.49
N GLY A 159 -18.52 -9.20 0.36
CA GLY A 159 -17.35 -9.56 -0.43
C GLY A 159 -17.43 -9.03 -1.84
N PHE A 160 -16.42 -9.35 -2.60
CA PHE A 160 -16.36 -9.05 -4.01
C PHE A 160 -15.65 -10.14 -4.80
N LEU A 161 -15.91 -10.15 -6.10
CA LEU A 161 -15.17 -10.90 -7.10
C LEU A 161 -14.83 -9.95 -8.23
N ALA A 162 -13.57 -9.92 -8.64
CA ALA A 162 -13.07 -9.08 -9.72
C ALA A 162 -12.26 -9.90 -10.72
N LEU A 163 -12.45 -9.55 -11.99
CA LEU A 163 -11.60 -9.99 -13.10
C LEU A 163 -11.00 -8.75 -13.74
N GLY A 164 -9.69 -8.71 -13.91
CA GLY A 164 -9.02 -7.52 -14.42
C GLY A 164 -7.64 -7.79 -14.99
N GLN A 165 -7.08 -6.75 -15.58
CA GLN A 165 -5.74 -6.68 -16.14
C GLN A 165 -5.30 -5.21 -16.07
N GLN A 166 -4.00 -4.94 -16.02
CA GLN A 166 -3.47 -3.61 -16.27
C GLN A 166 -3.18 -3.46 -17.76
N PHE A 167 -3.64 -2.37 -18.39
CA PHE A 167 -3.39 -2.10 -19.81
C PHE A 167 -2.36 -1.00 -19.99
N TYR A 168 -2.40 0.04 -19.15
CA TYR A 168 -1.52 1.21 -19.22
C TYR A 168 -1.31 1.78 -17.82
N ASN A 169 -0.26 2.58 -17.66
CA ASN A 169 -0.05 3.39 -16.46
C ASN A 169 -0.97 4.60 -16.38
N TYR A 170 -1.51 5.05 -17.54
CA TYR A 170 -2.29 6.29 -17.68
C TYR A 170 -1.56 7.53 -17.14
N ASN A 171 -0.27 7.56 -17.37
CA ASN A 171 0.67 8.54 -16.88
C ASN A 171 1.31 9.30 -18.05
N THR A 172 1.50 10.61 -17.94
CA THR A 172 2.05 11.45 -19.00
C THR A 172 3.56 11.33 -19.16
N ASP A 173 4.27 10.78 -18.17
CA ASP A 173 5.71 10.53 -18.26
C ASP A 173 5.96 9.18 -18.95
N THR A 174 5.38 8.10 -18.41
CA THR A 174 5.40 6.81 -19.07
C THR A 174 4.02 6.16 -19.04
N ASN A 175 3.49 5.86 -20.23
CA ASN A 175 2.20 5.18 -20.35
C ASN A 175 2.35 3.65 -20.50
N GLU A 176 3.57 3.18 -20.68
CA GLU A 176 3.86 1.76 -20.81
C GLU A 176 3.98 1.12 -19.43
N LEU A 177 3.40 -0.07 -19.29
CA LEU A 177 3.58 -0.92 -18.10
C LEU A 177 5.00 -1.46 -18.05
N ASN A 178 5.47 -1.78 -16.86
CA ASN A 178 6.66 -2.62 -16.70
C ASN A 178 6.42 -4.00 -17.31
N ASN A 179 7.49 -4.66 -17.74
CA ASN A 179 7.37 -5.93 -18.44
C ASN A 179 6.69 -7.02 -17.59
N ASP A 180 6.92 -7.02 -16.28
CA ASP A 180 6.30 -7.95 -15.32
C ASP A 180 4.81 -7.66 -15.00
N GLN A 181 4.26 -6.55 -15.50
CA GLN A 181 2.85 -6.18 -15.38
C GLN A 181 2.08 -6.34 -16.70
N LYS A 182 2.80 -6.44 -17.83
CA LYS A 182 2.19 -6.60 -19.15
C LYS A 182 1.59 -7.99 -19.29
N ASP A 183 0.43 -8.05 -19.95
CA ASP A 183 -0.23 -9.30 -20.35
C ASP A 183 -0.55 -10.25 -19.18
N VAL A 184 -0.75 -9.68 -17.98
CA VAL A 184 -1.13 -10.44 -16.78
C VAL A 184 -2.61 -10.26 -16.47
N THR A 185 -3.34 -11.36 -16.43
CA THR A 185 -4.76 -11.40 -16.08
C THR A 185 -4.93 -11.86 -14.64
N TYR A 186 -5.76 -11.14 -13.89
CA TYR A 186 -6.04 -11.38 -12.48
C TYR A 186 -7.51 -11.75 -12.27
N LEU A 187 -7.75 -12.83 -11.49
CA LEU A 187 -9.06 -13.16 -10.92
C LEU A 187 -8.94 -13.18 -9.41
N PHE A 188 -9.60 -12.27 -8.73
CA PHE A 188 -9.40 -12.13 -7.30
C PHE A 188 -10.68 -11.70 -6.57
N GLY A 189 -10.69 -11.94 -5.25
CA GLY A 189 -11.83 -11.56 -4.44
C GLY A 189 -11.69 -11.90 -2.97
N GLU A 190 -12.63 -11.37 -2.21
CA GLU A 190 -12.75 -11.54 -0.77
C GLU A 190 -14.21 -11.91 -0.41
N LEU A 191 -14.36 -12.82 0.54
CA LEU A 191 -15.61 -13.11 1.20
C LEU A 191 -15.41 -13.01 2.70
N TRP A 192 -16.14 -12.11 3.36
CA TRP A 192 -16.03 -11.88 4.80
C TRP A 192 -17.34 -12.10 5.54
N PHE A 193 -17.21 -12.44 6.83
CA PHE A 193 -18.32 -12.68 7.75
C PHE A 193 -18.06 -11.98 9.08
N LEU A 194 -19.10 -11.39 9.66
CA LEU A 194 -19.09 -10.94 11.04
C LEU A 194 -19.59 -12.08 11.93
N THR A 195 -18.72 -12.63 12.76
CA THR A 195 -19.06 -13.69 13.74
C THR A 195 -19.41 -13.13 15.09
N GLY A 196 -19.25 -11.80 15.29
CA GLY A 196 -19.61 -11.03 16.47
C GLY A 196 -19.62 -9.55 16.16
N PRO A 197 -20.01 -8.67 17.10
CA PRO A 197 -20.10 -7.23 16.88
C PRO A 197 -18.78 -6.58 16.43
N SER A 198 -17.66 -7.20 16.77
CA SER A 198 -16.31 -6.69 16.54
C SER A 198 -15.36 -7.79 16.07
N ILE A 199 -15.88 -8.86 15.48
CA ILE A 199 -15.08 -9.96 14.95
C ILE A 199 -15.45 -10.18 13.50
N ARG A 200 -14.50 -9.90 12.62
CA ARG A 200 -14.59 -10.14 11.18
C ARG A 200 -13.59 -11.21 10.77
N SER A 201 -14.02 -12.17 9.99
CA SER A 201 -13.12 -13.15 9.40
C SER A 201 -13.52 -13.43 7.96
N GLY A 202 -12.60 -13.94 7.16
CA GLY A 202 -12.93 -14.20 5.77
C GLY A 202 -11.86 -14.96 5.02
N ILE A 203 -12.21 -15.27 3.80
CA ILE A 203 -11.31 -15.92 2.85
C ILE A 203 -10.98 -14.94 1.72
N ARG A 204 -9.76 -15.05 1.20
CA ARG A 204 -9.28 -14.33 0.03
C ARG A 204 -8.77 -15.31 -1.00
N ALA A 205 -8.96 -14.96 -2.24
CA ALA A 205 -8.43 -15.72 -3.37
C ALA A 205 -7.85 -14.74 -4.38
N PHE A 206 -6.71 -15.09 -4.93
CA PHE A 206 -6.04 -14.32 -5.96
C PHE A 206 -5.43 -15.31 -6.96
N GLY A 207 -5.89 -15.27 -8.21
CA GLY A 207 -5.36 -16.01 -9.33
C GLY A 207 -4.64 -15.06 -10.28
N GLN A 208 -3.49 -15.45 -10.73
CA GLN A 208 -2.70 -14.76 -11.74
C GLN A 208 -2.44 -15.72 -12.90
N TYR A 209 -2.67 -15.20 -14.10
CA TYR A 209 -2.32 -15.84 -15.34
C TYR A 209 -1.49 -14.87 -16.16
N ASP A 210 -0.21 -15.11 -16.22
CA ASP A 210 0.76 -14.33 -16.97
C ASP A 210 0.97 -14.99 -18.31
N HIS A 211 0.69 -14.27 -19.39
CA HIS A 211 0.84 -14.74 -20.77
C HIS A 211 1.84 -13.87 -21.56
N SER A 212 2.71 -13.14 -20.84
CA SER A 212 3.72 -12.26 -21.42
C SER A 212 4.75 -13.00 -22.28
N TYR A 213 5.04 -14.25 -21.95
CA TYR A 213 5.96 -15.09 -22.73
C TYR A 213 5.60 -15.23 -24.20
N ASP A 214 4.33 -15.20 -24.54
CA ASP A 214 3.88 -15.28 -25.93
C ASP A 214 4.39 -14.09 -26.76
N HIS A 215 4.79 -13.01 -26.09
CA HIS A 215 5.17 -11.73 -26.67
C HIS A 215 6.57 -11.24 -26.29
N ASP A 216 7.05 -11.57 -25.10
CA ASP A 216 8.32 -11.07 -24.55
C ASP A 216 9.10 -12.19 -23.82
N LEU A 217 10.17 -12.67 -24.44
CA LEU A 217 11.03 -13.71 -23.89
C LEU A 217 11.95 -13.23 -22.74
N GLU A 218 11.96 -11.94 -22.45
CA GLU A 218 12.83 -11.35 -21.43
C GLU A 218 12.17 -11.32 -20.04
N VAL A 219 10.91 -11.74 -19.91
CA VAL A 219 10.12 -11.68 -18.68
C VAL A 219 9.90 -13.08 -18.11
N SER A 220 9.87 -13.17 -16.77
CA SER A 220 9.43 -14.38 -16.08
C SER A 220 7.91 -14.48 -16.10
N ASP A 221 7.39 -15.63 -16.47
CA ASP A 221 5.97 -15.90 -16.68
C ASP A 221 5.46 -16.77 -15.54
N PHE A 222 4.60 -16.21 -14.68
CA PHE A 222 4.03 -16.90 -13.53
C PHE A 222 2.54 -17.16 -13.69
N GLU A 223 2.14 -18.42 -13.54
CA GLU A 223 0.75 -18.83 -13.45
C GLU A 223 0.47 -19.49 -12.09
N GLY A 224 -0.51 -18.98 -11.36
CA GLY A 224 -0.79 -19.55 -10.05
C GLY A 224 -2.00 -19.00 -9.34
N VAL A 225 -2.27 -19.60 -8.19
CA VAL A 225 -3.37 -19.24 -7.29
C VAL A 225 -2.83 -19.04 -5.87
N LYS A 226 -3.28 -17.97 -5.23
CA LYS A 226 -3.06 -17.66 -3.82
C LYS A 226 -4.40 -17.75 -3.09
N LEU A 227 -4.46 -18.52 -2.03
CA LEU A 227 -5.63 -18.65 -1.17
C LEU A 227 -5.28 -18.28 0.26
N GLY A 228 -6.16 -17.60 0.95
CA GLY A 228 -5.90 -17.24 2.32
C GLY A 228 -7.12 -17.05 3.19
N TYR A 229 -6.80 -16.85 4.46
CA TYR A 229 -7.77 -16.61 5.51
C TYR A 229 -7.28 -15.45 6.36
N PHE A 230 -8.16 -14.50 6.61
CA PHE A 230 -7.89 -13.40 7.53
C PHE A 230 -8.85 -13.40 8.71
N PHE A 231 -8.38 -12.86 9.82
CA PHE A 231 -9.14 -12.69 11.05
C PHE A 231 -8.81 -11.32 11.63
N ASP A 232 -9.85 -10.54 11.91
CA ASP A 232 -9.79 -9.22 12.50
C ASP A 232 -10.74 -9.18 13.70
N ALA A 233 -10.21 -8.87 14.86
CA ALA A 233 -10.98 -8.82 16.09
C ALA A 233 -10.63 -7.57 16.89
N HIS A 234 -11.67 -6.91 17.37
CA HIS A 234 -11.59 -5.79 18.29
C HIS A 234 -12.42 -6.13 19.53
N SER A 235 -11.83 -6.02 20.70
CA SER A 235 -12.49 -6.32 21.99
C SER A 235 -12.25 -5.20 22.97
N GLN A 236 -13.32 -4.57 23.42
CA GLN A 236 -13.26 -3.67 24.56
C GLN A 236 -13.24 -4.51 25.85
N ILE A 237 -12.09 -4.56 26.54
CA ILE A 237 -11.91 -5.32 27.79
C ILE A 237 -12.59 -4.58 28.93
N ASN A 238 -12.43 -3.24 28.99
CA ASN A 238 -13.09 -2.33 29.92
C ASN A 238 -13.10 -0.91 29.32
N ASP A 239 -13.54 0.10 30.07
CA ASP A 239 -13.64 1.48 29.62
C ASP A 239 -12.27 2.13 29.27
N GLU A 240 -11.17 1.52 29.72
CA GLU A 240 -9.82 2.03 29.56
C GLU A 240 -8.96 1.19 28.61
N HIS A 241 -9.36 -0.06 28.30
CA HIS A 241 -8.57 -1.01 27.51
C HIS A 241 -9.34 -1.56 26.30
N GLU A 242 -8.72 -1.45 25.14
CA GLU A 242 -9.20 -2.00 23.87
C GLU A 242 -8.10 -2.87 23.26
N LEU A 243 -8.42 -4.14 23.04
CA LEU A 243 -7.52 -5.10 22.40
C LEU A 243 -7.89 -5.27 20.93
N PHE A 244 -6.89 -5.17 20.06
CA PHE A 244 -7.00 -5.40 18.63
C PHE A 244 -6.11 -6.57 18.24
N PHE A 245 -6.63 -7.42 17.38
CA PHE A 245 -5.91 -8.55 16.83
C PHE A 245 -6.22 -8.65 15.33
N TYR A 246 -5.19 -8.68 14.53
CA TYR A 246 -5.28 -8.98 13.11
C TYR A 246 -4.35 -10.12 12.73
N SER A 247 -4.79 -11.00 11.84
CA SER A 247 -4.01 -12.12 11.35
C SER A 247 -4.37 -12.41 9.91
N ASP A 248 -3.39 -12.68 9.10
CA ASP A 248 -3.53 -13.05 7.69
C ASP A 248 -2.62 -14.25 7.39
N PHE A 249 -3.19 -15.25 6.75
CA PHE A 249 -2.48 -16.44 6.30
C PHE A 249 -2.74 -16.66 4.82
N SER A 250 -1.70 -16.91 4.05
CA SER A 250 -1.79 -17.18 2.62
C SER A 250 -1.00 -18.41 2.21
N LEU A 251 -1.56 -19.12 1.25
CA LEU A 251 -0.95 -20.26 0.54
C LEU A 251 -0.83 -19.88 -0.92
N ILE A 252 0.31 -20.13 -1.54
CA ILE A 252 0.51 -19.98 -2.98
C ILE A 252 0.81 -21.33 -3.61
N ASN A 253 0.24 -21.58 -4.78
CA ASN A 253 0.54 -22.73 -5.62
C ASN A 253 0.48 -22.32 -7.08
N GLY A 254 1.54 -22.58 -7.82
CA GLY A 254 1.65 -22.19 -9.21
C GLY A 254 2.93 -22.73 -9.85
N GLU A 255 3.26 -22.16 -11.00
CA GLU A 255 4.47 -22.51 -11.75
C GLU A 255 4.97 -21.30 -12.55
N TYR A 256 6.27 -21.22 -12.73
CA TYR A 256 6.89 -20.41 -13.75
C TYR A 256 7.09 -21.25 -14.98
N GLN A 257 6.52 -20.86 -16.12
CA GLN A 257 6.78 -21.51 -17.41
C GLN A 257 8.13 -21.09 -17.94
N HIS A 258 8.54 -19.84 -17.66
CA HIS A 258 9.83 -19.26 -18.03
C HIS A 258 10.40 -18.46 -16.89
N ILE A 259 11.72 -18.44 -16.80
CA ILE A 259 12.45 -17.67 -15.81
C ILE A 259 13.54 -16.87 -16.54
N ASN A 260 13.47 -15.56 -16.45
CA ASN A 260 14.57 -14.69 -16.84
C ASN A 260 15.51 -14.51 -15.66
N SER A 261 16.73 -15.04 -15.75
CA SER A 261 17.78 -14.89 -14.73
C SER A 261 18.85 -13.84 -15.13
N GLY A 262 18.46 -12.82 -15.88
CA GLY A 262 19.32 -11.70 -16.29
C GLY A 262 20.36 -12.04 -17.34
N SER A 263 21.12 -13.14 -17.20
CA SER A 263 22.14 -13.58 -18.16
C SER A 263 21.85 -14.92 -18.82
N SER A 264 20.81 -15.62 -18.38
CA SER A 264 20.44 -16.94 -18.86
C SER A 264 18.94 -17.11 -18.86
N PHE A 265 18.40 -17.42 -20.02
CA PHE A 265 17.01 -17.81 -20.19
C PHE A 265 16.88 -19.29 -19.83
N ILE A 266 16.13 -19.61 -18.80
CA ILE A 266 15.89 -21.00 -18.37
C ILE A 266 14.45 -21.35 -18.75
N ASN A 267 14.32 -22.17 -19.78
CA ASN A 267 13.07 -22.74 -20.19
C ASN A 267 12.80 -23.99 -19.31
N ALA A 268 12.22 -23.78 -18.14
CA ALA A 268 11.96 -24.86 -17.20
C ALA A 268 10.68 -24.58 -16.42
N ASP A 269 9.75 -25.52 -16.45
CA ASP A 269 8.59 -25.51 -15.57
C ASP A 269 9.06 -25.60 -14.11
N GLN A 270 9.02 -24.48 -13.40
CA GLN A 270 9.42 -24.41 -12.00
C GLN A 270 8.19 -24.30 -11.11
N SER A 271 7.91 -25.34 -10.37
CA SER A 271 6.80 -25.35 -9.42
C SER A 271 7.06 -24.37 -8.25
N VAL A 272 6.03 -23.59 -7.94
CA VAL A 272 6.00 -22.65 -6.82
C VAL A 272 4.99 -23.17 -5.81
N GLN A 273 5.44 -23.42 -4.58
CA GLN A 273 4.58 -23.75 -3.46
C GLN A 273 5.11 -23.07 -2.21
N GLY A 274 4.25 -22.34 -1.51
CA GLY A 274 4.68 -21.65 -0.32
C GLY A 274 3.53 -21.16 0.53
N TRP A 275 3.89 -20.58 1.65
CA TRP A 275 2.95 -19.95 2.56
C TRP A 275 3.56 -18.71 3.21
N ALA A 276 2.68 -17.78 3.59
CA ALA A 276 3.04 -16.64 4.44
C ALA A 276 2.00 -16.46 5.55
N PHE A 277 2.47 -15.95 6.67
CA PHE A 277 1.68 -15.60 7.83
C PHE A 277 2.12 -14.26 8.36
N VAL A 278 1.17 -13.36 8.59
CA VAL A 278 1.39 -12.08 9.26
C VAL A 278 0.34 -11.92 10.34
N SER A 279 0.74 -11.48 11.52
CA SER A 279 -0.19 -11.21 12.62
C SER A 279 0.26 -10.02 13.43
N GLU A 280 -0.72 -9.26 13.92
CA GLU A 280 -0.54 -8.09 14.77
C GLU A 280 -1.51 -8.15 15.94
N ILE A 281 -1.01 -7.87 17.12
CA ILE A 281 -1.81 -7.67 18.32
C ILE A 281 -1.36 -6.41 19.01
N TYR A 282 -2.30 -5.57 19.39
CA TYR A 282 -2.00 -4.40 20.21
C TYR A 282 -3.10 -4.12 21.23
N ASP A 283 -2.69 -3.61 22.39
CA ASP A 283 -3.54 -3.07 23.43
C ASP A 283 -3.49 -1.53 23.38
N GLN A 284 -4.65 -0.93 23.25
CA GLN A 284 -4.83 0.50 23.38
C GLN A 284 -5.44 0.78 24.76
N PHE A 285 -4.73 1.53 25.58
CA PHE A 285 -5.18 1.83 26.92
C PHE A 285 -5.08 3.32 27.27
N ARG A 286 -5.94 3.75 28.18
CA ARG A 286 -6.01 5.12 28.66
C ARG A 286 -5.56 5.20 30.12
N LEU A 287 -4.61 6.10 30.38
CA LEU A 287 -4.20 6.49 31.71
C LEU A 287 -4.50 7.99 31.88
N ASP A 288 -5.51 8.34 32.65
CA ASP A 288 -6.03 9.71 32.79
C ASP A 288 -6.41 10.33 31.44
N ARG A 289 -5.61 11.32 30.98
CA ARG A 289 -5.81 12.00 29.70
C ARG A 289 -4.95 11.46 28.57
N HIS A 290 -4.06 10.52 28.89
CA HIS A 290 -3.08 9.99 27.95
C HIS A 290 -3.57 8.67 27.37
N ARG A 291 -3.45 8.51 26.07
CA ARG A 291 -3.74 7.26 25.37
C ARG A 291 -2.43 6.66 24.88
N PHE A 292 -2.28 5.39 25.15
CA PHE A 292 -1.16 4.57 24.74
C PHE A 292 -1.66 3.42 23.86
N LYS A 293 -0.85 3.04 22.89
CA LYS A 293 -1.05 1.82 22.13
C LYS A 293 0.27 1.08 22.12
N VAL A 294 0.28 -0.18 22.52
CA VAL A 294 1.47 -1.03 22.51
C VAL A 294 1.12 -2.35 21.86
N GLY A 295 1.98 -2.82 20.97
CA GLY A 295 1.70 -4.02 20.21
C GLY A 295 2.93 -4.73 19.71
N VAL A 296 2.67 -5.90 19.15
CA VAL A 296 3.65 -6.77 18.53
C VAL A 296 3.14 -7.18 17.15
N ARG A 297 4.00 -7.15 16.17
CA ARG A 297 3.76 -7.67 14.81
C ARG A 297 4.76 -8.77 14.50
N VAL A 298 4.28 -9.85 13.94
CA VAL A 298 5.11 -10.97 13.49
C VAL A 298 4.76 -11.33 12.06
N GLY A 299 5.77 -11.71 11.31
CA GLY A 299 5.57 -12.26 9.97
C GLY A 299 6.56 -13.39 9.72
N MET A 300 6.12 -14.35 8.93
CA MET A 300 6.93 -15.51 8.58
C MET A 300 6.44 -16.13 7.27
N THR A 301 7.39 -16.55 6.45
CA THR A 301 7.12 -17.33 5.24
C THR A 301 7.66 -18.75 5.37
N ASP A 302 7.38 -19.59 4.41
CA ASP A 302 8.10 -20.85 4.23
C ASP A 302 9.60 -20.61 4.03
N SER A 303 10.35 -21.71 3.97
CA SER A 303 11.78 -21.70 3.67
C SER A 303 11.95 -22.28 2.26
N PRO A 304 12.09 -21.43 1.24
CA PRO A 304 12.19 -21.89 -0.14
C PRO A 304 13.45 -22.74 -0.36
N GLU A 305 13.37 -23.67 -1.31
CA GLU A 305 14.52 -24.52 -1.70
C GLU A 305 15.42 -23.85 -2.76
N ASN A 306 14.85 -22.91 -3.53
CA ASN A 306 15.53 -22.14 -4.56
C ASN A 306 14.89 -20.75 -4.69
N PRO A 307 15.51 -19.77 -5.38
CA PRO A 307 15.02 -18.39 -5.49
C PRO A 307 13.63 -18.24 -6.11
N PHE A 308 13.17 -19.21 -6.86
CA PHE A 308 11.88 -19.19 -7.58
C PHE A 308 10.80 -20.05 -6.91
N SER A 309 11.11 -20.71 -5.80
CA SER A 309 10.15 -21.48 -5.00
C SER A 309 9.75 -20.72 -3.75
N GLY A 310 8.63 -21.09 -3.16
CA GLY A 310 8.14 -20.48 -1.95
C GLY A 310 7.16 -19.32 -2.18
N HIS A 311 6.76 -18.69 -1.08
CA HIS A 311 5.85 -17.56 -1.13
C HIS A 311 6.55 -16.32 -1.69
N ALA A 312 5.84 -15.60 -2.57
CA ALA A 312 6.25 -14.30 -3.11
C ALA A 312 5.02 -13.42 -3.36
N LEU A 313 5.23 -12.12 -3.44
CA LEU A 313 4.21 -11.16 -3.86
C LEU A 313 4.22 -11.02 -5.39
N SER A 314 3.06 -10.74 -5.96
CA SER A 314 2.91 -10.39 -7.38
C SER A 314 3.09 -8.88 -7.58
N PRO A 315 3.26 -8.39 -8.82
CA PRO A 315 3.45 -6.96 -9.11
C PRO A 315 2.34 -6.04 -8.60
N VAL A 316 1.13 -6.54 -8.39
CA VAL A 316 -0.01 -5.78 -7.85
C VAL A 316 -0.16 -5.89 -6.33
N GLN A 317 0.80 -6.48 -5.66
CA GLN A 317 0.86 -6.66 -4.22
C GLN A 317 2.06 -5.90 -3.66
N THR A 318 1.93 -5.45 -2.42
CA THR A 318 3.01 -4.76 -1.72
C THR A 318 3.09 -5.26 -0.29
N ASP A 319 4.06 -4.77 0.45
CA ASP A 319 4.17 -4.97 1.90
C ASP A 319 3.72 -3.76 2.70
N ARG A 320 2.96 -2.84 2.08
CA ARG A 320 2.59 -1.57 2.71
C ARG A 320 1.41 -1.71 3.66
N VAL A 321 1.57 -1.15 4.85
CA VAL A 321 0.50 -0.96 5.83
C VAL A 321 0.04 0.49 5.78
N SER A 322 -1.15 0.74 5.24
CA SER A 322 -1.70 2.09 5.22
C SER A 322 -2.11 2.51 6.63
N LYS A 323 -1.47 3.54 7.16
CA LYS A 323 -1.83 4.18 8.43
C LYS A 323 -2.35 5.58 8.19
N THR A 324 -3.49 5.92 8.77
CA THR A 324 -4.09 7.28 8.79
C THR A 324 -4.26 7.99 7.44
N GLY A 325 -4.07 7.33 6.32
CA GLY A 325 -4.22 7.89 4.97
C GLY A 325 -3.16 8.92 4.58
N GLN A 326 -2.09 9.07 5.35
CA GLN A 326 -1.06 10.08 5.13
C GLN A 326 0.29 9.49 4.78
N TYR A 327 0.64 8.39 5.41
CA TYR A 327 1.83 7.62 5.09
C TYR A 327 1.53 6.13 5.22
N SER A 328 2.26 5.35 4.49
CA SER A 328 2.28 3.90 4.62
C SER A 328 3.64 3.47 5.17
N THR A 329 3.61 2.45 6.00
CA THR A 329 4.83 1.75 6.41
C THR A 329 4.81 0.38 5.75
N GLY A 330 5.98 -0.21 5.50
CA GLY A 330 6.07 -1.63 5.16
C GLY A 330 5.63 -2.52 6.33
N LEU A 331 5.51 -3.80 6.10
CA LEU A 331 5.25 -4.79 7.14
C LEU A 331 6.34 -4.76 8.23
N SER A 332 7.55 -4.46 7.85
CA SER A 332 8.75 -4.35 8.70
C SER A 332 9.27 -2.91 8.84
N GLY A 333 8.40 -1.90 8.71
CA GLY A 333 8.74 -0.50 8.81
C GLY A 333 8.91 0.20 7.47
N THR A 334 9.61 1.34 7.43
CA THR A 334 9.86 2.11 6.21
C THR A 334 11.29 1.97 5.69
N MET A 335 12.18 1.35 6.47
CA MET A 335 13.59 1.20 6.14
C MET A 335 13.85 -0.01 5.23
N VAL A 336 12.95 -1.01 5.24
CA VAL A 336 13.12 -2.28 4.53
C VAL A 336 11.88 -2.59 3.71
N ASN A 337 12.04 -2.75 2.41
CA ASN A 337 11.00 -3.31 1.53
C ASN A 337 11.07 -4.84 1.59
N ASN A 338 9.93 -5.47 1.76
CA ASN A 338 9.82 -6.89 2.05
C ASN A 338 8.82 -7.56 1.13
N ASN A 339 9.27 -8.47 0.29
CA ASN A 339 8.42 -9.22 -0.64
C ASN A 339 7.70 -10.41 -0.02
N LEU A 340 7.74 -10.56 1.32
CA LEU A 340 7.22 -11.75 1.99
C LEU A 340 7.71 -13.07 1.37
N SER A 341 9.00 -13.12 1.06
CA SER A 341 9.68 -14.30 0.56
C SER A 341 10.91 -14.59 1.42
N ASN A 342 11.10 -15.84 1.80
CA ASN A 342 12.27 -16.31 2.56
C ASN A 342 12.56 -15.52 3.85
N ILE A 343 11.55 -14.97 4.53
CA ILE A 343 11.73 -14.04 5.65
C ILE A 343 10.96 -14.46 6.89
N ARG A 344 11.47 -14.08 8.06
CA ARG A 344 10.73 -13.91 9.30
C ARG A 344 11.09 -12.59 9.95
N PHE A 345 10.13 -11.98 10.59
CA PHE A 345 10.35 -10.76 11.36
C PHE A 345 9.51 -10.73 12.63
N LEU A 346 10.02 -10.02 13.63
CA LEU A 346 9.33 -9.69 14.87
C LEU A 346 9.44 -8.18 15.08
N GLY A 347 8.31 -7.51 15.25
CA GLY A 347 8.23 -6.07 15.49
C GLY A 347 7.56 -5.74 16.82
N VAL A 348 8.01 -4.66 17.43
CA VAL A 348 7.36 -4.01 18.57
C VAL A 348 6.91 -2.63 18.13
N MET A 349 5.68 -2.28 18.50
CA MET A 349 5.05 -1.01 18.14
C MET A 349 4.58 -0.33 19.42
N ALA A 350 4.82 0.98 19.53
CA ALA A 350 4.30 1.79 20.61
C ALA A 350 3.82 3.14 20.04
N GLU A 351 2.64 3.58 20.46
CA GLU A 351 2.10 4.90 20.11
C GLU A 351 1.70 5.62 21.41
N TYR A 352 2.04 6.88 21.49
CA TYR A 352 1.66 7.77 22.57
C TYR A 352 0.93 8.97 22.01
N GLN A 353 -0.33 9.13 22.39
CA GLN A 353 -1.14 10.28 22.05
C GLN A 353 -0.83 11.43 23.03
N LEU A 354 -0.18 12.48 22.53
CA LEU A 354 0.19 13.68 23.30
C LEU A 354 -1.04 14.50 23.64
N ASP A 355 -1.92 14.70 22.65
CA ASP A 355 -3.19 15.42 22.76
C ASP A 355 -4.18 14.90 21.69
N ASP A 356 -5.34 15.52 21.54
CA ASP A 356 -6.36 15.10 20.58
C ASP A 356 -5.92 15.23 19.11
N ARG A 357 -4.76 15.87 18.84
CA ARG A 357 -4.27 16.18 17.48
C ARG A 357 -2.88 15.62 17.20
N SER A 358 -2.17 15.20 18.22
CA SER A 358 -0.76 14.84 18.09
C SER A 358 -0.45 13.51 18.73
N HIS A 359 0.35 12.69 18.05
CA HIS A 359 0.87 11.44 18.59
C HIS A 359 2.30 11.18 18.12
N ILE A 360 3.00 10.38 18.90
CA ILE A 360 4.31 9.82 18.56
C ILE A 360 4.15 8.31 18.41
N GLU A 361 4.67 7.76 17.34
CA GLU A 361 4.73 6.31 17.11
C GLU A 361 6.20 5.86 17.07
N PHE A 362 6.47 4.73 17.66
CA PHE A 362 7.75 4.05 17.64
C PHE A 362 7.57 2.64 17.08
N LEU A 363 8.43 2.26 16.13
CA LEU A 363 8.50 0.92 15.56
C LEU A 363 9.92 0.38 15.72
N ALA A 364 10.05 -0.90 16.06
CA ALA A 364 11.32 -1.61 16.06
C ALA A 364 11.10 -3.02 15.51
N PHE A 365 11.90 -3.45 14.56
CA PHE A 365 11.81 -4.76 13.92
C PHE A 365 13.17 -5.46 13.94
N ASP A 366 13.14 -6.78 14.13
CA ASP A 366 14.25 -7.70 13.94
C ASP A 366 13.88 -8.67 12.81
N MET A 367 14.78 -8.85 11.85
CA MET A 367 14.49 -9.54 10.59
C MET A 367 15.56 -10.58 10.27
N GLU A 368 15.11 -11.76 9.81
CA GLU A 368 16.02 -12.84 9.43
C GLU A 368 15.52 -13.59 8.18
N LYS A 369 16.48 -14.13 7.41
CA LYS A 369 16.18 -15.13 6.37
C LYS A 369 15.66 -16.44 6.99
N ARG A 370 14.77 -17.12 6.28
CA ARG A 370 14.36 -18.50 6.61
C ARG A 370 15.39 -19.51 6.14
N ASN A 371 15.86 -19.37 4.90
CA ASN A 371 16.97 -20.10 4.32
C ASN A 371 18.14 -19.15 4.06
N ALA A 372 19.26 -19.37 4.77
CA ALA A 372 20.44 -18.49 4.68
C ALA A 372 21.22 -18.63 3.36
N GLU A 373 21.06 -19.77 2.65
CA GLU A 373 21.78 -20.06 1.41
C GLU A 373 21.19 -19.35 0.19
N LEU A 374 19.98 -18.77 0.34
CA LEU A 374 19.27 -18.08 -0.75
C LEU A 374 19.34 -16.58 -0.57
N ASP A 375 19.46 -15.89 -1.68
CA ASP A 375 19.30 -14.44 -1.75
C ASP A 375 17.88 -14.04 -1.38
N LEU A 376 17.73 -12.87 -0.82
CA LEU A 376 16.44 -12.29 -0.53
C LEU A 376 16.07 -11.28 -1.60
N ALA A 377 14.81 -11.30 -1.99
CA ALA A 377 14.19 -10.18 -2.67
C ALA A 377 13.79 -9.11 -1.63
N VAL A 378 14.75 -8.60 -0.87
CA VAL A 378 14.59 -7.47 0.06
C VAL A 378 15.53 -6.39 -0.39
N SER A 379 15.00 -5.19 -0.60
CA SER A 379 15.79 -4.00 -0.85
C SER A 379 15.84 -3.13 0.40
N ILE A 380 17.03 -2.63 0.71
CA ILE A 380 17.29 -1.61 1.72
C ILE A 380 17.98 -0.51 0.94
N GLY A 381 17.25 0.54 0.56
CA GLY A 381 17.73 1.43 -0.48
C GLY A 381 18.17 0.61 -1.70
N ASP A 382 19.37 0.88 -2.22
CA ASP A 382 19.96 0.16 -3.36
C ASP A 382 20.70 -1.14 -2.97
N ALA A 383 20.76 -1.50 -1.67
CA ALA A 383 21.44 -2.68 -1.19
C ALA A 383 20.51 -3.91 -1.17
N TYR A 384 20.95 -4.98 -1.78
CA TYR A 384 20.27 -6.27 -1.77
C TYR A 384 20.84 -7.19 -0.70
N ALA A 385 19.99 -8.04 -0.12
CA ALA A 385 20.42 -9.01 0.88
C ALA A 385 21.11 -10.22 0.24
N ASN A 386 22.33 -10.03 -0.23
CA ASN A 386 23.16 -11.01 -0.94
C ASN A 386 24.34 -11.54 -0.08
N GLY A 387 24.30 -11.34 1.23
CA GLY A 387 25.28 -11.89 2.15
C GLY A 387 25.00 -13.35 2.51
N ASP A 388 26.06 -14.08 2.93
CA ASP A 388 25.98 -15.50 3.29
C ASP A 388 25.32 -15.76 4.66
N GLY A 389 24.93 -14.69 5.36
CA GLY A 389 24.37 -14.76 6.71
C GLY A 389 22.87 -14.97 6.76
N LYS A 390 22.36 -15.03 7.97
CA LYS A 390 20.95 -15.22 8.25
C LYS A 390 20.26 -13.95 8.74
N SER A 391 20.96 -13.09 9.49
CA SER A 391 20.41 -11.86 10.02
C SER A 391 20.34 -10.80 8.91
N ILE A 392 19.12 -10.32 8.61
CA ILE A 392 18.91 -9.18 7.71
C ILE A 392 19.29 -7.90 8.45
N GLY A 393 18.88 -7.78 9.72
CA GLY A 393 19.19 -6.63 10.55
C GLY A 393 18.01 -6.16 11.39
N GLN A 394 18.18 -4.98 11.98
CA GLN A 394 17.22 -4.36 12.86
C GLN A 394 16.89 -2.95 12.40
N SER A 395 15.59 -2.61 12.36
CA SER A 395 15.13 -1.25 12.10
C SER A 395 14.53 -0.61 13.36
N TYR A 396 14.74 0.68 13.51
CA TYR A 396 14.20 1.51 14.58
C TYR A 396 13.66 2.79 13.99
N GLU A 397 12.39 3.11 14.21
CA GLU A 397 11.73 4.24 13.57
C GLU A 397 10.87 5.00 14.55
N VAL A 398 10.85 6.32 14.42
CA VAL A 398 10.02 7.22 15.20
C VAL A 398 9.27 8.13 14.23
N PHE A 399 7.96 8.25 14.46
CA PHE A 399 7.07 9.13 13.73
C PHE A 399 6.42 10.10 14.70
N TYR A 400 6.41 11.38 14.36
CA TYR A 400 5.61 12.40 15.02
C TYR A 400 4.59 12.93 14.05
N PHE A 401 3.34 12.85 14.46
CA PHE A 401 2.21 13.32 13.70
C PHE A 401 1.47 14.41 14.47
N THR A 402 1.07 15.50 13.78
CA THR A 402 0.23 16.52 14.37
C THR A 402 -0.68 17.19 13.34
N GLU A 403 -1.93 17.39 13.73
CA GLU A 403 -2.90 18.19 12.99
C GLU A 403 -2.67 19.67 13.32
N LEU A 404 -2.07 20.42 12.38
CA LEU A 404 -1.75 21.84 12.56
C LEU A 404 -3.00 22.71 12.54
N PHE A 405 -3.99 22.36 11.70
CA PHE A 405 -5.25 23.06 11.58
C PHE A 405 -6.42 22.08 11.64
N PRO A 406 -7.46 22.38 12.46
CA PRO A 406 -8.61 21.49 12.59
C PRO A 406 -9.40 21.40 11.28
N LYS A 407 -9.91 20.22 10.98
CA LYS A 407 -10.64 19.86 9.76
C LYS A 407 -11.88 20.72 9.43
N ARG A 408 -12.31 21.64 10.30
CA ARG A 408 -13.49 22.48 10.07
C ARG A 408 -13.21 23.97 10.30
N VAL A 409 -13.03 24.70 9.23
CA VAL A 409 -13.03 26.15 9.26
C VAL A 409 -14.23 26.66 8.45
N ARG A 410 -15.23 27.24 9.11
CA ARG A 410 -16.45 27.85 8.51
C ARG A 410 -17.25 26.91 7.61
N GLY A 411 -17.43 25.64 8.02
CA GLY A 411 -18.22 24.67 7.27
C GLY A 411 -17.49 24.00 6.09
N ARG A 412 -16.19 24.28 5.93
CA ARG A 412 -15.30 23.58 4.99
C ARG A 412 -14.40 22.64 5.76
N GLU A 413 -14.17 21.48 5.21
CA GLU A 413 -13.17 20.55 5.73
C GLU A 413 -11.80 20.96 5.18
N LEU A 414 -11.05 21.76 5.93
CA LEU A 414 -9.65 22.04 5.65
C LEU A 414 -8.82 21.49 6.78
N GLY A 415 -8.08 20.43 6.52
CA GLY A 415 -7.10 19.85 7.43
C GLY A 415 -5.69 20.09 6.93
N ILE A 416 -4.77 20.47 7.80
CA ILE A 416 -3.34 20.47 7.49
C ILE A 416 -2.63 19.67 8.57
N ASP A 417 -1.96 18.62 8.14
CA ASP A 417 -1.25 17.68 8.99
C ASP A 417 0.26 17.76 8.71
N LEU A 418 1.06 17.65 9.75
CA LEU A 418 2.51 17.55 9.70
C LEU A 418 2.92 16.14 10.15
N LEU A 419 3.78 15.51 9.36
CA LEU A 419 4.47 14.28 9.70
C LEU A 419 5.98 14.56 9.75
N LEU A 420 6.63 14.13 10.82
CA LEU A 420 8.08 14.03 10.92
C LEU A 420 8.42 12.57 11.19
N SER A 421 9.42 12.05 10.53
CA SER A 421 9.92 10.71 10.82
C SER A 421 11.44 10.66 10.81
N ALA A 422 11.98 9.75 11.62
CA ALA A 422 13.38 9.38 11.61
C ALA A 422 13.49 7.86 11.74
N GLY A 423 14.32 7.25 10.91
CA GLY A 423 14.59 5.82 10.90
C GLY A 423 16.08 5.54 10.93
N PHE A 424 16.44 4.44 11.56
CA PHE A 424 17.76 3.87 11.59
C PHE A 424 17.67 2.37 11.31
N PHE A 425 18.52 1.88 10.42
CA PHE A 425 18.66 0.46 10.12
C PHE A 425 20.09 0.02 10.42
N ASN A 426 20.22 -1.06 11.20
CA ASN A 426 21.48 -1.72 11.51
C ASN A 426 21.54 -3.01 10.70
N GLY A 427 22.35 -3.06 9.66
CA GLY A 427 22.46 -4.17 8.73
C GLY A 427 23.05 -5.42 9.39
N GLY A 428 22.46 -6.58 9.09
CA GLY A 428 22.94 -7.89 9.50
C GLY A 428 23.87 -8.55 8.45
N ASP A 429 24.33 -9.74 8.77
CA ASP A 429 25.26 -10.53 7.94
C ASP A 429 24.64 -11.07 6.63
N ALA A 430 23.32 -11.03 6.49
CA ALA A 430 22.62 -11.34 5.26
C ALA A 430 22.71 -10.24 4.20
N ILE A 431 23.20 -9.04 4.56
CA ILE A 431 23.38 -7.92 3.65
C ILE A 431 24.86 -7.74 3.37
N GLN A 432 25.20 -7.64 2.10
CA GLN A 432 26.58 -7.46 1.72
C GLN A 432 27.10 -6.11 2.24
N GLY A 433 28.17 -6.13 3.04
CA GLY A 433 28.77 -4.95 3.64
C GLY A 433 28.13 -4.51 4.96
N SER A 434 27.03 -5.13 5.40
CA SER A 434 26.30 -4.81 6.64
C SER A 434 26.13 -3.29 6.86
N PRO A 435 25.54 -2.57 5.90
CA PRO A 435 25.46 -1.12 5.96
C PRO A 435 24.48 -0.67 7.05
N ASP A 436 24.84 0.43 7.71
CA ASP A 436 23.93 1.18 8.56
C ASP A 436 23.28 2.29 7.72
N ASP A 437 21.96 2.41 7.78
CA ASP A 437 21.21 3.42 7.04
C ASP A 437 20.45 4.35 7.95
N TYR A 438 20.37 5.63 7.58
CA TYR A 438 19.58 6.66 8.25
C TYR A 438 18.61 7.32 7.29
N ARG A 439 17.40 7.56 7.76
CA ARG A 439 16.37 8.27 7.02
C ARG A 439 15.70 9.31 7.89
N VAL A 440 15.54 10.52 7.38
CA VAL A 440 14.74 11.58 8.02
C VAL A 440 13.75 12.09 6.99
N SER A 441 12.47 12.19 7.37
CA SER A 441 11.42 12.65 6.48
C SER A 441 10.56 13.73 7.12
N VAL A 442 10.12 14.67 6.30
CA VAL A 442 9.16 15.71 6.67
C VAL A 442 8.04 15.71 5.65
N GLY A 443 6.81 15.58 6.10
CA GLY A 443 5.62 15.58 5.25
C GLY A 443 4.59 16.60 5.71
N LEU A 444 3.99 17.33 4.76
CA LEU A 444 2.82 18.17 4.97
C LEU A 444 1.69 17.65 4.09
N ASN A 445 0.54 17.46 4.67
CA ASN A 445 -0.65 17.03 3.97
C ASN A 445 -1.79 18.01 4.21
N ALA A 446 -2.38 18.54 3.14
CA ALA A 446 -3.55 19.40 3.19
C ALA A 446 -4.72 18.71 2.52
N THR A 447 -5.86 18.59 3.22
CA THR A 447 -7.12 18.05 2.71
C THR A 447 -8.20 19.12 2.74
N PHE A 448 -8.96 19.29 1.66
CA PHE A 448 -10.01 20.29 1.53
C PHE A 448 -11.10 19.90 0.54
#